data_dc74df0c1eaf5f607c69ccc377c9b0f1
#
_entry.id   dc74df0c1eaf5f607c69ccc377c9b0f1
#
_cell.length_a   1.000
_cell.length_b   1.000
_cell.length_c   1.000
_cell.angle_alpha   90.00
_cell.angle_beta   90.00
_cell.angle_gamma   90.00
#
_symmetry.space_group_name_H-M   'P 1'
#
loop_
_entity.id
_entity.type
_entity.pdbx_description
1 polymer ?
#
loop_
_entity_poly.entity_id
_entity_poly.type
_entity_poly.pdbx_seq_one_letter_code
_entity_poly.pdbx_strand_id
1 'polypeptide(L)'
;YLDIANYREDDPKGVLKQISILTKTIHDNVGAKGAIKHYIEDHGSVPLWVLVNYLTIGNLSYLYGALKDSEKNIIAKYYAEKYMKQYKNSKILRINSKDMESALKIFNLVRNQCAHDERLYNSDYKNIRVSNIANYLEITNYNNRRIVVAILYLKILLNKDYYKKFHSELNA
;
A
#
# COMPACT_ATOMS: atom_id res chain seq x y z
N TYR A 1 6.76 15.24 7.06
CA TYR A 1 6.79 13.79 7.27
C TYR A 1 8.00 13.32 8.09
N LEU A 2 8.97 14.17 8.38
CA LEU A 2 10.08 13.85 9.30
C LEU A 2 9.83 14.34 10.74
N ASP A 3 8.71 15.00 10.98
CA ASP A 3 8.30 15.45 12.31
C ASP A 3 7.39 14.40 12.96
N ILE A 4 7.74 13.97 14.19
CA ILE A 4 6.99 12.98 14.97
C ILE A 4 5.53 13.41 15.21
N ALA A 5 5.25 14.71 15.28
CA ALA A 5 3.90 15.25 15.48
C ALA A 5 2.90 14.87 14.37
N ASN A 6 3.40 14.46 13.19
CA ASN A 6 2.57 14.01 12.06
C ASN A 6 2.11 12.56 12.16
N TYR A 7 2.50 11.84 13.21
CA TYR A 7 2.26 10.41 13.35
C TYR A 7 1.39 10.09 14.57
N ARG A 8 1.05 8.80 14.70
CA ARG A 8 0.31 8.28 15.85
C ARG A 8 1.13 8.44 17.13
N GLU A 9 0.44 8.68 18.27
CA GLU A 9 1.10 8.97 19.56
C GLU A 9 1.30 7.70 20.41
N ASP A 10 0.58 6.63 20.13
CA ASP A 10 0.57 5.38 20.91
C ASP A 10 1.75 4.44 20.61
N ASP A 11 2.56 4.71 19.58
CA ASP A 11 3.77 3.96 19.27
C ASP A 11 4.95 4.88 18.87
N PRO A 12 5.46 5.71 19.78
CA PRO A 12 6.55 6.65 19.46
C PRO A 12 7.83 5.95 19.02
N LYS A 13 8.11 4.75 19.54
CA LYS A 13 9.30 3.96 19.15
C LYS A 13 9.19 3.49 17.69
N GLY A 14 8.03 2.99 17.26
CA GLY A 14 7.79 2.58 15.88
C GLY A 14 7.84 3.76 14.93
N VAL A 15 7.28 4.91 15.32
CA VAL A 15 7.33 6.15 14.55
C VAL A 15 8.77 6.63 14.36
N LEU A 16 9.59 6.70 15.42
CA LEU A 16 10.99 7.10 15.32
C LEU A 16 11.80 6.15 14.44
N LYS A 17 11.54 4.84 14.50
CA LYS A 17 12.15 3.87 13.60
C LYS A 17 11.78 4.16 12.15
N GLN A 18 10.51 4.50 11.89
CA GLN A 18 10.06 4.83 10.54
C GLN A 18 10.71 6.12 10.02
N ILE A 19 10.77 7.18 10.83
CA ILE A 19 11.47 8.42 10.47
C ILE A 19 12.95 8.15 10.15
N SER A 20 13.61 7.30 10.94
CA SER A 20 14.99 6.88 10.68
C SER A 20 15.15 6.19 9.32
N ILE A 21 14.20 5.32 8.92
CA ILE A 21 14.22 4.67 7.60
C ILE A 21 14.07 5.72 6.48
N LEU A 22 13.15 6.67 6.63
CA LEU A 22 12.94 7.74 5.65
C LEU A 22 14.19 8.62 5.49
N THR A 23 14.76 9.04 6.61
CA THR A 23 15.99 9.85 6.65
C THR A 23 17.18 9.09 6.03
N LYS A 24 17.34 7.80 6.37
CA LYS A 24 18.37 6.95 5.77
C LYS A 24 18.18 6.82 4.26
N THR A 25 16.96 6.65 3.78
CA THR A 25 16.67 6.57 2.33
C THR A 25 17.08 7.87 1.61
N ILE A 26 16.83 9.02 2.21
CA ILE A 26 17.31 10.32 1.67
C ILE A 26 18.83 10.35 1.64
N HIS A 27 19.47 10.05 2.78
CA HIS A 27 20.93 10.03 2.92
C HIS A 27 21.62 9.15 1.87
N ASP A 28 21.13 7.93 1.71
CA ASP A 28 21.73 6.94 0.79
C ASP A 28 21.58 7.36 -0.70
N ASN A 29 20.68 8.27 -1.02
CA ASN A 29 20.40 8.72 -2.40
C ASN A 29 20.81 10.17 -2.70
N VAL A 30 21.21 10.95 -1.69
CA VAL A 30 21.57 12.38 -1.90
C VAL A 30 22.80 12.56 -2.79
N GLY A 31 23.76 11.63 -2.75
CA GLY A 31 24.96 11.65 -3.58
C GLY A 31 24.78 11.12 -5.01
N ALA A 32 23.68 10.41 -5.30
CA ALA A 32 23.39 9.86 -6.62
C ALA A 32 22.71 10.90 -7.52
N LYS A 33 22.96 10.82 -8.85
CA LYS A 33 22.18 11.64 -9.79
C LYS A 33 20.70 11.17 -9.74
N GLY A 34 19.81 12.08 -9.38
CA GLY A 34 18.39 11.77 -9.29
C GLY A 34 17.54 12.84 -8.59
N ALA A 35 16.26 12.57 -8.45
CA ALA A 35 15.31 13.53 -7.93
C ALA A 35 15.62 13.94 -6.46
N ILE A 36 16.10 13.03 -5.62
CA ILE A 36 16.44 13.36 -4.22
C ILE A 36 17.55 14.42 -4.17
N LYS A 37 18.63 14.22 -4.95
CA LYS A 37 19.73 15.18 -5.01
C LYS A 37 19.23 16.56 -5.47
N HIS A 38 18.50 16.60 -6.59
CA HIS A 38 17.93 17.82 -7.12
C HIS A 38 17.10 18.58 -6.07
N TYR A 39 16.17 17.88 -5.38
CA TYR A 39 15.33 18.52 -4.38
C TYR A 39 16.10 19.02 -3.13
N ILE A 40 17.18 18.33 -2.73
CA ILE A 40 18.04 18.81 -1.63
C ILE A 40 18.82 20.04 -2.04
N GLU A 41 19.45 20.04 -3.23
CA GLU A 41 20.28 21.14 -3.70
C GLU A 41 19.46 22.39 -4.01
N ASP A 42 18.30 22.26 -4.64
CA ASP A 42 17.53 23.41 -5.11
C ASP A 42 16.44 23.87 -4.12
N HIS A 43 15.98 23.01 -3.22
CA HIS A 43 14.85 23.28 -2.33
C HIS A 43 15.13 23.00 -0.84
N GLY A 44 16.28 22.45 -0.49
CA GLY A 44 16.67 22.12 0.89
C GLY A 44 15.85 21.02 1.55
N SER A 45 14.90 20.39 0.83
CA SER A 45 14.03 19.35 1.38
C SER A 45 13.49 18.44 0.26
N VAL A 46 13.19 17.18 0.61
CA VAL A 46 12.64 16.19 -0.34
C VAL A 46 11.14 16.04 -0.09
N PRO A 47 10.26 16.32 -1.06
CA PRO A 47 8.83 16.07 -0.92
C PRO A 47 8.54 14.57 -0.75
N LEU A 48 7.52 14.23 0.03
CA LEU A 48 7.15 12.81 0.27
C LEU A 48 6.84 12.06 -1.03
N TRP A 49 6.17 12.70 -2.00
CA TRP A 49 5.85 12.09 -3.29
C TRP A 49 7.08 11.74 -4.14
N VAL A 50 8.22 12.39 -3.91
CA VAL A 50 9.51 12.02 -4.50
C VAL A 50 10.09 10.83 -3.73
N LEU A 51 10.12 10.93 -2.40
CA LEU A 51 10.73 9.91 -1.54
C LEU A 51 10.05 8.54 -1.68
N VAL A 52 8.72 8.48 -1.84
CA VAL A 52 7.99 7.20 -1.97
C VAL A 52 8.47 6.34 -3.13
N ASN A 53 9.05 6.93 -4.18
CA ASN A 53 9.62 6.18 -5.31
C ASN A 53 10.90 5.40 -4.96
N TYR A 54 11.52 5.73 -3.83
CA TYR A 54 12.73 5.09 -3.31
C TYR A 54 12.43 4.12 -2.16
N LEU A 55 11.18 4.02 -1.73
CA LEU A 55 10.76 3.14 -0.64
C LEU A 55 10.33 1.77 -1.17
N THR A 56 10.66 0.72 -0.43
CA THR A 56 10.08 -0.60 -0.68
C THR A 56 8.61 -0.62 -0.28
N ILE A 57 7.84 -1.59 -0.80
CA ILE A 57 6.44 -1.77 -0.38
C ILE A 57 6.33 -2.07 1.12
N GLY A 58 7.34 -2.74 1.71
CA GLY A 58 7.43 -2.93 3.16
C GLY A 58 7.56 -1.61 3.91
N ASN A 59 8.47 -0.72 3.45
CA ASN A 59 8.62 0.61 4.05
C ASN A 59 7.34 1.46 3.91
N LEU A 60 6.65 1.38 2.77
CA LEU A 60 5.35 2.04 2.57
C LEU A 60 4.26 1.49 3.50
N SER A 61 4.23 0.18 3.73
CA SER A 61 3.32 -0.46 4.67
C SER A 61 3.54 0.03 6.10
N TYR A 62 4.79 0.12 6.55
CA TYR A 62 5.13 0.66 7.86
C TYR A 62 4.85 2.16 7.97
N LEU A 63 5.16 2.94 6.93
CA LEU A 63 4.84 4.37 6.88
C LEU A 63 3.33 4.59 7.03
N TYR A 64 2.52 3.86 6.27
CA TYR A 64 1.07 3.94 6.38
C TYR A 64 0.59 3.55 7.79
N GLY A 65 1.12 2.48 8.38
CA GLY A 65 0.79 2.05 9.74
C GLY A 65 1.14 3.08 10.82
N ALA A 66 2.17 3.89 10.59
CA ALA A 66 2.61 4.95 11.51
C ALA A 66 1.75 6.22 11.44
N LEU A 67 0.99 6.45 10.37
CA LEU A 67 0.13 7.63 10.23
C LEU A 67 -0.99 7.67 11.30
N LYS A 68 -1.51 8.85 11.58
CA LYS A 68 -2.74 9.03 12.38
C LYS A 68 -3.92 8.36 11.70
N ASP A 69 -4.89 7.88 12.47
CA ASP A 69 -6.07 7.19 11.90
C ASP A 69 -6.90 8.09 10.99
N SER A 70 -6.90 9.42 11.23
CA SER A 70 -7.52 10.41 10.34
C SER A 70 -6.95 10.33 8.92
N GLU A 71 -5.62 10.40 8.78
CA GLU A 71 -4.95 10.35 7.49
C GLU A 71 -5.12 8.99 6.81
N LYS A 72 -4.99 7.91 7.57
CA LYS A 72 -5.23 6.55 7.06
C LYS A 72 -6.63 6.39 6.47
N ASN A 73 -7.65 6.93 7.15
CA ASN A 73 -9.03 6.84 6.69
C ASN A 73 -9.30 7.74 5.47
N ILE A 74 -8.65 8.91 5.36
CA ILE A 74 -8.70 9.75 4.16
C ILE A 74 -8.17 8.99 2.95
N ILE A 75 -7.01 8.32 3.09
CA ILE A 75 -6.42 7.51 2.03
C ILE A 75 -7.35 6.36 1.64
N ALA A 76 -7.90 5.64 2.61
CA ALA A 76 -8.82 4.53 2.37
C ALA A 76 -10.07 5.00 1.60
N LYS A 77 -10.68 6.11 2.03
CA LYS A 77 -11.83 6.73 1.37
C LYS A 77 -11.52 7.14 -0.07
N TYR A 78 -10.36 7.75 -0.31
CA TYR A 78 -9.92 8.12 -1.65
C TYR A 78 -9.93 6.92 -2.61
N TYR A 79 -9.37 5.77 -2.20
CA TYR A 79 -9.35 4.58 -3.03
C TYR A 79 -10.74 3.99 -3.27
N ALA A 80 -11.61 4.02 -2.27
CA ALA A 80 -13.00 3.58 -2.41
C ALA A 80 -13.75 4.44 -3.44
N GLU A 81 -13.65 5.77 -3.34
CA GLU A 81 -14.26 6.73 -4.26
C GLU A 81 -13.71 6.60 -5.69
N LYS A 82 -12.37 6.47 -5.81
CA LYS A 82 -11.70 6.25 -7.09
C LYS A 82 -12.22 4.99 -7.78
N TYR A 83 -12.35 3.88 -7.05
CA TYR A 83 -12.89 2.64 -7.59
C TYR A 83 -14.33 2.82 -8.07
N MET A 84 -15.23 3.36 -7.22
CA MET A 84 -16.63 3.58 -7.58
C MET A 84 -16.77 4.44 -8.83
N LYS A 85 -15.99 5.53 -8.93
CA LYS A 85 -15.96 6.42 -10.11
C LYS A 85 -15.53 5.69 -11.38
N GLN A 86 -14.47 4.87 -11.32
CA GLN A 86 -13.93 4.15 -12.48
C GLN A 86 -14.88 3.07 -13.00
N TYR A 87 -15.60 2.40 -12.12
CA TYR A 87 -16.52 1.32 -12.49
C TYR A 87 -17.97 1.78 -12.62
N LYS A 88 -18.24 3.09 -12.44
CA LYS A 88 -19.59 3.69 -12.50
C LYS A 88 -20.59 2.91 -11.63
N ASN A 89 -20.15 2.45 -10.45
CA ASN A 89 -20.94 1.61 -9.58
C ASN A 89 -21.77 2.49 -8.62
N SER A 90 -23.06 2.21 -8.52
CA SER A 90 -23.99 2.87 -7.57
C SER A 90 -23.92 2.29 -6.16
N LYS A 91 -23.41 1.06 -6.02
CA LYS A 91 -23.21 0.40 -4.72
C LYS A 91 -22.05 1.08 -3.98
N ILE A 92 -22.27 1.43 -2.72
CA ILE A 92 -21.26 2.13 -1.92
C ILE A 92 -20.22 1.15 -1.41
N LEU A 93 -18.97 1.33 -1.85
CA LEU A 93 -17.80 0.65 -1.29
C LEU A 93 -17.28 1.41 -0.07
N ARG A 94 -17.11 0.72 1.05
CA ARG A 94 -16.50 1.26 2.26
C ARG A 94 -15.23 0.50 2.59
N ILE A 95 -14.09 1.20 2.51
CA ILE A 95 -12.78 0.70 2.92
C ILE A 95 -12.32 1.55 4.10
N ASN A 96 -11.76 0.93 5.12
CA ASN A 96 -11.19 1.62 6.28
C ASN A 96 -9.67 1.45 6.35
N SER A 97 -9.04 2.09 7.35
CA SER A 97 -7.60 2.03 7.58
C SER A 97 -7.06 0.61 7.69
N LYS A 98 -7.77 -0.28 8.37
CA LYS A 98 -7.35 -1.69 8.57
C LYS A 98 -7.46 -2.54 7.30
N ASP A 99 -8.40 -2.23 6.42
CA ASP A 99 -8.47 -2.86 5.10
C ASP A 99 -7.25 -2.46 4.25
N MET A 100 -6.85 -1.18 4.29
CA MET A 100 -5.65 -0.71 3.60
C MET A 100 -4.35 -1.28 4.20
N GLU A 101 -4.25 -1.39 5.53
CA GLU A 101 -3.13 -2.08 6.19
C GLU A 101 -3.03 -3.54 5.72
N SER A 102 -4.15 -4.23 5.60
CA SER A 102 -4.23 -5.60 5.09
C SER A 102 -3.81 -5.68 3.62
N ALA A 103 -4.20 -4.71 2.79
CA ALA A 103 -3.79 -4.62 1.39
C ALA A 103 -2.26 -4.48 1.26
N LEU A 104 -1.68 -3.53 1.97
CA LEU A 104 -0.23 -3.31 1.94
C LEU A 104 0.54 -4.52 2.47
N LYS A 105 0.03 -5.17 3.53
CA LYS A 105 0.60 -6.39 4.09
C LYS A 105 0.61 -7.52 3.07
N ILE A 106 -0.53 -7.83 2.44
CA ILE A 106 -0.59 -8.93 1.46
C ILE A 106 0.28 -8.66 0.25
N PHE A 107 0.32 -7.42 -0.26
CA PHE A 107 1.18 -7.06 -1.38
C PHE A 107 2.66 -7.22 -1.05
N ASN A 108 3.09 -6.83 0.16
CA ASN A 108 4.47 -7.03 0.59
C ASN A 108 4.83 -8.52 0.69
N LEU A 109 3.94 -9.35 1.22
CA LEU A 109 4.14 -10.80 1.32
C LEU A 109 4.24 -11.44 -0.07
N VAL A 110 3.28 -11.17 -0.95
CA VAL A 110 3.27 -11.71 -2.33
C VAL A 110 4.50 -11.23 -3.11
N ARG A 111 4.83 -9.93 -3.03
CA ARG A 111 6.02 -9.40 -3.69
C ARG A 111 7.31 -10.10 -3.24
N ASN A 112 7.45 -10.35 -1.94
CA ASN A 112 8.63 -11.02 -1.42
C ASN A 112 8.71 -12.48 -1.90
N GLN A 113 7.59 -13.19 -1.91
CA GLN A 113 7.54 -14.54 -2.47
C GLN A 113 7.91 -14.58 -3.95
N CYS A 114 7.37 -13.65 -4.76
CA CYS A 114 7.78 -13.54 -6.17
C CYS A 114 9.27 -13.24 -6.33
N ALA A 115 9.85 -12.40 -5.45
CA ALA A 115 11.28 -12.06 -5.50
C ALA A 115 12.21 -13.21 -5.09
N HIS A 116 11.68 -14.21 -4.39
CA HIS A 116 12.41 -15.41 -3.95
C HIS A 116 12.00 -16.67 -4.72
N ASP A 117 11.29 -16.52 -5.85
CA ASP A 117 10.80 -17.62 -6.69
C ASP A 117 9.95 -18.67 -5.92
N GLU A 118 9.27 -18.23 -4.86
CA GLU A 118 8.43 -19.11 -4.05
C GLU A 118 7.05 -19.36 -4.71
N ARG A 119 6.46 -20.53 -4.43
CA ARG A 119 5.16 -20.93 -4.98
C ARG A 119 4.01 -20.16 -4.32
N LEU A 120 3.32 -19.32 -5.08
CA LEU A 120 2.19 -18.50 -4.58
C LEU A 120 0.92 -19.30 -4.29
N TYR A 121 0.63 -20.33 -5.10
CA TYR A 121 -0.65 -21.06 -5.02
C TYR A 121 -0.82 -21.86 -3.73
N ASN A 122 0.27 -22.23 -3.07
CA ASN A 122 0.25 -23.02 -1.82
C ASN A 122 0.50 -22.15 -0.57
N SER A 123 0.69 -20.87 -0.73
CA SER A 123 0.97 -19.94 0.36
C SER A 123 -0.23 -19.72 1.26
N ASP A 124 0.03 -19.53 2.55
CA ASP A 124 -0.98 -19.31 3.59
C ASP A 124 -0.79 -17.92 4.23
N TYR A 125 -1.64 -16.98 3.84
CA TYR A 125 -1.60 -15.59 4.30
C TYR A 125 -2.51 -15.38 5.50
N LYS A 126 -1.92 -15.29 6.69
CA LYS A 126 -2.67 -15.13 7.95
C LYS A 126 -2.93 -13.66 8.27
N ASN A 127 -4.05 -13.41 8.98
CA ASN A 127 -4.39 -12.09 9.52
C ASN A 127 -4.51 -11.00 8.43
N ILE A 128 -5.16 -11.33 7.31
CA ILE A 128 -5.52 -10.41 6.24
C ILE A 128 -7.04 -10.22 6.25
N ARG A 129 -7.50 -8.98 6.39
CA ARG A 129 -8.92 -8.63 6.31
C ARG A 129 -9.31 -8.44 4.85
N VAL A 130 -10.40 -9.05 4.43
CA VAL A 130 -10.89 -8.91 3.04
C VAL A 130 -12.41 -8.99 2.95
N SER A 131 -13.09 -9.30 4.06
CA SER A 131 -14.55 -9.53 4.07
C SER A 131 -15.35 -8.38 3.48
N ASN A 132 -15.00 -7.13 3.81
CA ASN A 132 -15.70 -5.95 3.27
C ASN A 132 -15.62 -5.88 1.74
N ILE A 133 -14.45 -6.18 1.17
CA ILE A 133 -14.22 -6.16 -0.26
C ILE A 133 -14.90 -7.35 -0.94
N ALA A 134 -14.76 -8.55 -0.38
CA ALA A 134 -15.40 -9.75 -0.91
C ALA A 134 -16.93 -9.60 -0.93
N ASN A 135 -17.53 -9.13 0.16
CA ASN A 135 -18.97 -8.87 0.25
C ASN A 135 -19.43 -7.80 -0.76
N TYR A 136 -18.64 -6.75 -0.93
CA TYR A 136 -18.95 -5.72 -1.92
C TYR A 136 -18.92 -6.26 -3.36
N LEU A 137 -17.95 -7.12 -3.66
CA LEU A 137 -17.79 -7.77 -4.96
C LEU A 137 -18.69 -9.02 -5.14
N GLU A 138 -19.50 -9.36 -4.12
CA GLU A 138 -20.40 -10.52 -4.11
C GLU A 138 -19.68 -11.86 -4.29
N ILE A 139 -18.44 -11.94 -3.80
CA ILE A 139 -17.62 -13.14 -3.86
C ILE A 139 -17.78 -13.91 -2.54
N THR A 140 -18.47 -15.04 -2.59
CA THR A 140 -18.82 -15.84 -1.41
C THR A 140 -17.97 -17.10 -1.24
N ASN A 141 -17.49 -17.68 -2.35
CA ASN A 141 -16.70 -18.91 -2.32
C ASN A 141 -15.22 -18.62 -2.58
N TYR A 142 -14.50 -18.22 -1.54
CA TYR A 142 -13.05 -17.98 -1.62
C TYR A 142 -12.35 -18.35 -0.31
N ASN A 143 -11.08 -18.71 -0.41
CA ASN A 143 -10.24 -18.92 0.78
C ASN A 143 -9.51 -17.62 1.11
N ASN A 144 -9.88 -17.00 2.25
CA ASN A 144 -9.33 -15.72 2.73
C ASN A 144 -7.84 -15.79 3.15
N ARG A 145 -7.21 -16.95 3.03
CA ARG A 145 -5.78 -17.17 3.34
C ARG A 145 -4.95 -17.46 2.10
N ARG A 146 -5.52 -17.32 0.90
CA ARG A 146 -4.86 -17.63 -0.38
C ARG A 146 -4.62 -16.37 -1.22
N ILE A 147 -3.87 -16.54 -2.30
CA ILE A 147 -3.51 -15.45 -3.23
C ILE A 147 -4.71 -14.65 -3.76
N VAL A 148 -5.88 -15.26 -3.80
CA VAL A 148 -7.13 -14.57 -4.22
C VAL A 148 -7.36 -13.27 -3.45
N VAL A 149 -6.94 -13.19 -2.19
CA VAL A 149 -7.05 -11.97 -1.38
C VAL A 149 -6.26 -10.80 -1.98
N ALA A 150 -5.04 -11.07 -2.48
CA ALA A 150 -4.25 -10.06 -3.18
C ALA A 150 -4.95 -9.60 -4.46
N ILE A 151 -5.54 -10.54 -5.23
CA ILE A 151 -6.29 -10.23 -6.46
C ILE A 151 -7.50 -9.34 -6.17
N LEU A 152 -8.24 -9.60 -5.08
CA LEU A 152 -9.37 -8.76 -4.66
C LEU A 152 -8.92 -7.33 -4.31
N TYR A 153 -7.80 -7.16 -3.60
CA TYR A 153 -7.25 -5.85 -3.32
C TYR A 153 -6.72 -5.16 -4.58
N LEU A 154 -6.06 -5.88 -5.49
CA LEU A 154 -5.64 -5.32 -6.78
C LEU A 154 -6.84 -4.80 -7.59
N LYS A 155 -7.98 -5.52 -7.59
CA LYS A 155 -9.22 -5.09 -8.22
C LYS A 155 -9.69 -3.71 -7.75
N ILE A 156 -9.55 -3.44 -6.46
CA ILE A 156 -10.03 -2.20 -5.83
C ILE A 156 -9.01 -1.05 -5.99
N LEU A 157 -7.71 -1.35 -5.82
CA LEU A 157 -6.69 -0.31 -5.67
C LEU A 157 -6.03 0.09 -6.99
N LEU A 158 -5.96 -0.81 -7.97
CA LEU A 158 -5.41 -0.49 -9.29
C LEU A 158 -6.35 0.40 -10.10
N ASN A 159 -5.76 1.12 -11.04
CA ASN A 159 -6.53 1.72 -12.11
C ASN A 159 -7.20 0.61 -12.95
N LYS A 160 -8.41 0.86 -13.45
CA LYS A 160 -9.23 -0.09 -14.21
C LYS A 160 -8.47 -0.72 -15.39
N ASP A 161 -7.68 0.08 -16.12
CA ASP A 161 -6.96 -0.42 -17.30
C ASP A 161 -5.78 -1.30 -16.92
N TYR A 162 -5.03 -0.94 -15.87
CA TYR A 162 -3.98 -1.81 -15.32
C TYR A 162 -4.55 -3.11 -14.76
N TYR A 163 -5.71 -3.06 -14.10
CA TYR A 163 -6.34 -4.29 -13.62
C TYR A 163 -6.82 -5.19 -14.77
N LYS A 164 -7.37 -4.62 -15.84
CA LYS A 164 -7.75 -5.39 -17.02
C LYS A 164 -6.56 -6.08 -17.68
N LYS A 165 -5.43 -5.36 -17.83
CA LYS A 165 -4.18 -5.94 -18.35
C LYS A 165 -3.71 -7.10 -17.47
N PHE A 166 -3.59 -6.88 -16.16
CA PHE A 166 -3.24 -7.93 -15.20
C PHE A 166 -4.17 -9.16 -15.30
N HIS A 167 -5.48 -8.94 -15.36
CA HIS A 167 -6.46 -10.04 -15.46
C HIS A 167 -6.34 -10.80 -16.79
N SER A 168 -6.04 -10.13 -17.91
CA SER A 168 -5.82 -10.81 -19.18
C SER A 168 -4.55 -11.69 -19.15
N GLU A 169 -3.50 -11.23 -18.50
CA GLU A 169 -2.25 -12.00 -18.33
C GLU A 169 -2.42 -13.22 -17.41
N LEU A 170 -3.33 -13.16 -16.43
CA LEU A 170 -3.63 -14.32 -15.57
C LEU A 170 -4.41 -15.44 -16.29
N ASN A 171 -5.11 -15.13 -17.37
CA ASN A 171 -5.94 -16.08 -18.13
C ASN A 171 -5.28 -16.53 -19.44
N ALA A 172 -4.06 -16.09 -19.71
CA ALA A 172 -3.26 -16.51 -20.87
C ALA A 172 -2.40 -17.74 -20.55
#